data_bfc7cbf949517494c2d14e351683e69d
#
_entry.id   bfc7cbf949517494c2d14e351683e69d
#
_cell.length_a   1.000
_cell.length_b   1.000
_cell.length_c   1.000
_cell.angle_alpha   90.00
_cell.angle_beta   90.00
_cell.angle_gamma   90.00
#
_symmetry.space_group_name_H-M   'P 1'
#
loop_
_entity.id
_entity.type
_entity.pdbx_description
1 polymer ?
#
loop_
_entity_poly.entity_id
_entity_poly.type
_entity_poly.pdbx_seq_one_letter_code
_entity_poly.pdbx_strand_id
1 'polypeptide(L)'
;MKVSKKIFIIFSMILLSVSPVTSLGKDIKWILERPVIPVLVKKPANPVMKITLIRTDNQPYVIRQIDLDLLGSTNVADIVSVAIYGAKKNGLIDTSRLLCNALPATQKMSFTNEVQVNQDSLSFWVAVTLKDTVSLDHRVQVNCNRVKTTKGNLKILDKTSKPLRVGVAVRQKGQDGCISSRIPGLATSNKGTLLAIFDARYDYPRDLQGNIDIALHRSTDKGVTWQPIQTVLDMGKWGGLPQKYNGVSDACILVDKNTGDIYVAGLWMHGLLDKDGKWIEGLNENSTNWTHQWKGRGSQPGTGLKETSQFMIAKSTDDGLSWGFPDNITSKTKRPEWWLFAPAPGQGITLTDGTLVFPTQGRDENGFPFSNITYSKDHGKTWVTSNPAYQDVTECSVVQLGDGALMLNMRDNRNRGNKDVNGRRICTTIDLGESWKEHPTSRRALVEPTCMASLHRHEYMEEGKKKSMLLFVNPNNYGTRDNLTLKVSFDDGMTWPEEHWILFDQYRSTGYSCITSIDENSIGILYESSQSDLAFIKINLIEILK
;
A
#
# COMPACT_ATOMS: atom_id res chain seq x y z
N MET A 1 -10.33 5.67 -56.32
CA MET A 1 -9.17 6.04 -55.50
C MET A 1 -9.65 6.63 -54.19
N LYS A 2 -9.71 5.83 -53.12
CA LYS A 2 -10.01 6.30 -51.77
C LYS A 2 -8.73 6.11 -50.94
N VAL A 3 -8.11 7.21 -50.54
CA VAL A 3 -6.93 7.24 -49.69
C VAL A 3 -7.40 7.16 -48.25
N SER A 4 -7.15 6.04 -47.59
CA SER A 4 -7.38 5.85 -46.17
C SER A 4 -6.23 6.47 -45.40
N LYS A 5 -6.48 7.57 -44.68
CA LYS A 5 -5.55 8.12 -43.68
C LYS A 5 -5.62 7.25 -42.41
N LYS A 6 -4.62 6.37 -42.24
CA LYS A 6 -4.35 5.74 -40.96
C LYS A 6 -3.73 6.77 -40.03
N ILE A 7 -4.49 7.22 -39.03
CA ILE A 7 -3.95 8.01 -37.91
C ILE A 7 -3.23 7.02 -37.00
N PHE A 8 -1.89 7.05 -37.03
CA PHE A 8 -1.04 6.40 -36.03
C PHE A 8 -1.06 7.30 -34.78
N ILE A 9 -1.84 6.92 -33.77
CA ILE A 9 -1.69 7.48 -32.42
C ILE A 9 -0.49 6.74 -31.81
N ILE A 10 0.67 7.40 -31.82
CA ILE A 10 1.84 6.96 -31.06
C ILE A 10 1.54 7.26 -29.59
N PHE A 11 1.10 6.25 -28.84
CA PHE A 11 1.14 6.29 -27.38
C PHE A 11 2.62 6.28 -26.97
N SER A 12 3.14 7.46 -26.66
CA SER A 12 4.43 7.60 -25.98
C SER A 12 4.26 7.08 -24.56
N MET A 13 4.61 5.81 -24.34
CA MET A 13 4.86 5.27 -23.01
C MET A 13 6.08 6.02 -22.46
N ILE A 14 5.86 7.08 -21.68
CA ILE A 14 6.90 7.61 -20.81
C ILE A 14 7.00 6.64 -19.63
N LEU A 15 7.75 5.55 -19.83
CA LEU A 15 8.40 4.87 -18.74
C LEU A 15 9.33 5.92 -18.11
N LEU A 16 8.95 6.49 -16.97
CA LEU A 16 9.87 7.13 -16.05
C LEU A 16 10.78 6.05 -15.42
N SER A 17 11.45 5.27 -16.27
CA SER A 17 12.64 4.55 -15.89
C SER A 17 13.70 5.61 -15.68
N VAL A 18 14.15 5.78 -14.45
CA VAL A 18 15.40 6.49 -14.18
C VAL A 18 16.47 5.73 -14.97
N SER A 19 16.80 6.22 -16.18
CA SER A 19 17.76 5.59 -17.06
C SER A 19 19.10 5.52 -16.31
N PRO A 20 19.76 4.36 -16.27
CA PRO A 20 21.04 4.25 -15.59
C PRO A 20 22.05 5.19 -16.26
N VAL A 21 22.71 6.02 -15.46
CA VAL A 21 23.81 6.86 -15.94
C VAL A 21 25.02 5.95 -16.15
N THR A 22 25.56 5.91 -17.35
CA THR A 22 26.71 5.08 -17.72
C THR A 22 27.89 5.95 -18.14
N SER A 23 29.11 5.51 -17.83
CA SER A 23 30.34 6.12 -18.34
C SER A 23 31.34 5.04 -18.79
N LEU A 24 32.15 5.38 -19.80
CA LEU A 24 33.22 4.55 -20.34
C LEU A 24 34.56 4.97 -19.72
N GLY A 25 35.05 4.20 -18.72
CA GLY A 25 36.47 4.18 -18.39
C GLY A 25 37.22 3.24 -19.35
N LYS A 26 38.56 3.40 -19.51
CA LYS A 26 39.33 2.52 -20.42
C LYS A 26 39.15 1.03 -20.07
N ASP A 27 39.15 0.65 -18.79
CA ASP A 27 39.19 -0.75 -18.33
C ASP A 27 37.99 -1.16 -17.46
N ILE A 28 37.17 -0.20 -16.98
CA ILE A 28 36.00 -0.43 -16.14
C ILE A 28 34.88 0.54 -16.54
N LYS A 29 33.73 -0.04 -16.87
CA LYS A 29 32.47 0.69 -17.02
C LYS A 29 31.74 0.71 -15.68
N TRP A 30 30.91 1.74 -15.42
CA TRP A 30 30.03 1.78 -14.26
C TRP A 30 28.60 2.13 -14.67
N ILE A 31 27.66 1.56 -13.90
CA ILE A 31 26.22 1.84 -13.99
C ILE A 31 25.78 2.29 -12.60
N LEU A 32 25.06 3.41 -12.54
CA LEU A 32 24.48 3.95 -11.33
C LEU A 32 22.96 3.87 -11.42
N GLU A 33 22.34 3.27 -10.41
CA GLU A 33 20.88 3.14 -10.29
C GLU A 33 20.43 3.81 -8.98
N ARG A 34 19.39 4.63 -9.09
CA ARG A 34 18.75 5.32 -7.94
C ARG A 34 17.26 5.02 -7.94
N PRO A 35 16.82 4.01 -7.20
CA PRO A 35 15.40 3.71 -7.13
C PRO A 35 14.65 4.80 -6.36
N VAL A 36 13.43 5.08 -6.80
CA VAL A 36 12.49 5.93 -6.04
C VAL A 36 11.81 5.05 -5.00
N ILE A 37 12.37 5.03 -3.81
CA ILE A 37 11.84 4.31 -2.63
C ILE A 37 12.06 5.17 -1.40
N PRO A 38 11.20 5.10 -0.38
CA PRO A 38 11.42 5.87 0.84
C PRO A 38 12.59 5.31 1.65
N VAL A 39 13.24 6.18 2.40
CA VAL A 39 14.19 5.82 3.44
C VAL A 39 13.42 5.71 4.75
N LEU A 40 13.34 4.50 5.30
CA LEU A 40 12.43 4.20 6.41
C LEU A 40 13.15 4.30 7.77
N VAL A 41 12.58 5.09 8.67
CA VAL A 41 12.85 5.05 10.10
C VAL A 41 12.52 3.65 10.63
N LYS A 42 13.23 3.18 11.66
CA LYS A 42 13.12 1.84 12.26
C LYS A 42 13.50 0.67 11.33
N LYS A 43 14.02 0.96 10.15
CA LYS A 43 14.57 -0.05 9.25
C LYS A 43 16.09 0.08 9.16
N PRO A 44 16.88 -0.92 9.51
CA PRO A 44 18.32 -0.92 9.26
C PRO A 44 18.60 -1.07 7.76
N ALA A 45 19.72 -0.51 7.30
CA ALA A 45 20.22 -0.70 5.94
C ALA A 45 19.19 -0.38 4.83
N ASN A 46 18.68 0.86 4.79
CA ASN A 46 17.87 1.35 3.69
C ASN A 46 18.70 1.50 2.41
N PRO A 47 18.45 0.76 1.32
CA PRO A 47 19.19 0.93 0.07
C PRO A 47 18.80 2.25 -0.60
N VAL A 48 19.80 3.06 -0.96
CA VAL A 48 19.55 4.39 -1.55
C VAL A 48 20.18 4.55 -2.94
N MET A 49 21.20 3.74 -3.24
CA MET A 49 21.92 3.81 -4.50
C MET A 49 22.60 2.48 -4.79
N LYS A 50 22.54 2.00 -6.02
CA LYS A 50 23.24 0.81 -6.49
C LYS A 50 24.30 1.20 -7.53
N ILE A 51 25.50 0.68 -7.38
CA ILE A 51 26.57 0.85 -8.34
C ILE A 51 27.00 -0.52 -8.87
N THR A 52 27.05 -0.64 -10.17
CA THR A 52 27.56 -1.83 -10.86
C THR A 52 28.83 -1.46 -11.62
N LEU A 53 29.94 -2.11 -11.30
CA LEU A 53 31.22 -1.99 -11.99
C LEU A 53 31.40 -3.20 -12.89
N ILE A 54 31.72 -2.97 -14.17
CA ILE A 54 31.85 -3.99 -15.21
C ILE A 54 33.26 -3.91 -15.80
N ARG A 55 34.00 -5.02 -15.75
CA ARG A 55 35.32 -5.12 -16.41
C ARG A 55 35.18 -5.10 -17.93
N THR A 56 36.16 -4.49 -18.58
CA THR A 56 36.25 -4.49 -20.06
C THR A 56 37.44 -5.29 -20.59
N ASP A 57 38.39 -5.66 -19.74
CA ASP A 57 39.67 -6.29 -20.09
C ASP A 57 39.90 -7.68 -19.48
N ASN A 58 38.90 -8.27 -18.85
CA ASN A 58 38.95 -9.59 -18.18
C ASN A 58 40.03 -9.77 -17.08
N GLN A 59 40.68 -8.68 -16.65
CA GLN A 59 41.71 -8.74 -15.59
C GLN A 59 41.10 -8.39 -14.23
N PRO A 60 41.41 -9.14 -13.15
CA PRO A 60 40.99 -8.81 -11.80
C PRO A 60 41.46 -7.41 -11.39
N TYR A 61 40.70 -6.79 -10.49
CA TYR A 61 41.09 -5.52 -9.87
C TYR A 61 40.60 -5.43 -8.43
N VAL A 62 41.13 -4.47 -7.70
CA VAL A 62 40.75 -4.21 -6.30
C VAL A 62 40.13 -2.83 -6.22
N ILE A 63 38.98 -2.71 -5.57
CA ILE A 63 38.43 -1.44 -5.12
C ILE A 63 39.17 -1.08 -3.83
N ARG A 64 39.78 0.09 -3.77
CA ARG A 64 40.57 0.57 -2.61
C ARG A 64 39.85 1.65 -1.82
N GLN A 65 38.98 2.43 -2.47
CA GLN A 65 38.30 3.54 -1.84
C GLN A 65 37.00 3.87 -2.57
N ILE A 66 35.97 4.20 -1.79
CA ILE A 66 34.69 4.72 -2.30
C ILE A 66 34.41 6.02 -1.54
N ASP A 67 34.31 7.12 -2.27
CA ASP A 67 34.04 8.44 -1.71
C ASP A 67 32.58 8.81 -1.93
N LEU A 68 31.88 9.07 -0.83
CA LEU A 68 30.48 9.47 -0.78
C LEU A 68 30.32 10.83 -0.15
N ASP A 69 29.23 11.53 -0.47
CA ASP A 69 28.74 12.66 0.31
C ASP A 69 27.24 12.61 0.52
N LEU A 70 26.74 13.40 1.47
CA LEU A 70 25.32 13.53 1.84
C LEU A 70 24.76 14.91 1.43
N LEU A 71 25.40 15.60 0.49
CA LEU A 71 24.93 16.89 -0.03
C LEU A 71 23.55 16.74 -0.68
N GLY A 72 22.62 17.61 -0.32
CA GLY A 72 21.22 17.54 -0.73
C GLY A 72 20.31 16.85 0.29
N SER A 73 20.84 16.19 1.33
CA SER A 73 20.05 15.79 2.48
C SER A 73 19.60 17.01 3.29
N THR A 74 18.35 17.00 3.75
CA THR A 74 17.78 18.10 4.55
C THR A 74 18.57 18.29 5.86
N ASN A 75 18.89 17.17 6.53
CA ASN A 75 19.67 17.20 7.78
C ASN A 75 20.53 15.93 7.87
N VAL A 76 21.84 16.08 7.78
CA VAL A 76 22.79 14.96 7.89
C VAL A 76 22.73 14.27 9.25
N ALA A 77 22.40 15.02 10.31
CA ALA A 77 22.31 14.48 11.66
C ALA A 77 21.16 13.45 11.85
N ASP A 78 20.22 13.34 10.91
CA ASP A 78 19.19 12.29 10.92
C ASP A 78 19.74 10.91 10.58
N ILE A 79 20.89 10.86 9.90
CA ILE A 79 21.50 9.63 9.42
C ILE A 79 22.51 9.17 10.49
N VAL A 80 22.30 7.97 11.03
CA VAL A 80 23.21 7.36 12.02
C VAL A 80 24.46 6.85 11.35
N SER A 81 24.28 6.12 10.23
CA SER A 81 25.41 5.50 9.53
C SER A 81 25.12 5.26 8.07
N VAL A 82 26.19 5.09 7.31
CA VAL A 82 26.20 4.65 5.92
C VAL A 82 27.06 3.41 5.82
N ALA A 83 26.60 2.39 5.07
CA ALA A 83 27.30 1.14 4.84
C ALA A 83 27.20 0.70 3.38
N ILE A 84 28.09 -0.20 2.96
CA ILE A 84 28.11 -0.72 1.59
C ILE A 84 27.92 -2.23 1.63
N TYR A 85 26.87 -2.71 0.96
CA TYR A 85 26.49 -4.12 0.88
C TYR A 85 26.57 -4.65 -0.56
N GLY A 86 26.86 -5.93 -0.70
CA GLY A 86 26.76 -6.60 -2.00
C GLY A 86 25.30 -6.69 -2.49
N ALA A 87 25.15 -6.93 -3.78
CA ALA A 87 23.84 -7.24 -4.37
C ALA A 87 23.65 -8.76 -4.49
N LYS A 88 22.39 -9.21 -4.31
CA LYS A 88 21.94 -10.58 -4.63
C LYS A 88 21.88 -10.78 -6.14
N LYS A 89 21.76 -12.03 -6.61
CA LYS A 89 21.62 -12.37 -8.04
C LYS A 89 20.42 -11.67 -8.72
N ASN A 90 19.35 -11.41 -7.99
CA ASN A 90 18.17 -10.68 -8.47
C ASN A 90 18.33 -9.14 -8.41
N GLY A 91 19.53 -8.64 -8.07
CA GLY A 91 19.85 -7.21 -8.01
C GLY A 91 19.46 -6.51 -6.71
N LEU A 92 18.73 -7.14 -5.80
CA LEU A 92 18.36 -6.55 -4.49
C LEU A 92 19.57 -6.51 -3.55
N ILE A 93 19.49 -5.66 -2.51
CA ILE A 93 20.51 -5.60 -1.47
C ILE A 93 20.66 -6.94 -0.74
N ASP A 94 21.89 -7.33 -0.50
CA ASP A 94 22.24 -8.47 0.35
C ASP A 94 22.82 -7.99 1.68
N THR A 95 21.98 -7.83 2.68
CA THR A 95 22.39 -7.36 4.01
C THR A 95 23.26 -8.35 4.77
N SER A 96 23.38 -9.60 4.32
CA SER A 96 24.32 -10.58 4.87
C SER A 96 25.74 -10.43 4.30
N ARG A 97 25.89 -9.67 3.18
CA ARG A 97 27.16 -9.47 2.48
C ARG A 97 27.63 -8.02 2.64
N LEU A 98 28.19 -7.69 3.79
CA LEU A 98 28.80 -6.40 4.04
C LEU A 98 30.14 -6.30 3.28
N LEU A 99 30.28 -5.32 2.39
CA LEU A 99 31.52 -5.05 1.65
C LEU A 99 32.39 -4.01 2.33
N CYS A 100 31.77 -2.99 2.91
CA CYS A 100 32.48 -1.99 3.72
C CYS A 100 31.70 -1.75 5.01
N ASN A 101 32.42 -1.72 6.13
CA ASN A 101 31.84 -1.48 7.44
C ASN A 101 31.08 -0.16 7.49
N ALA A 102 30.03 -0.12 8.31
CA ALA A 102 29.27 1.09 8.53
C ALA A 102 30.14 2.20 9.13
N LEU A 103 30.07 3.39 8.55
CA LEU A 103 30.70 4.59 9.09
C LEU A 103 29.63 5.52 9.67
N PRO A 104 29.91 6.21 10.79
CA PRO A 104 29.07 7.31 11.25
C PRO A 104 28.85 8.32 10.13
N ALA A 105 27.62 8.83 9.99
CA ALA A 105 27.28 9.75 8.93
C ALA A 105 27.95 11.11 9.15
N THR A 106 28.69 11.54 8.16
CA THR A 106 29.26 12.88 8.04
C THR A 106 29.00 13.40 6.63
N GLN A 107 29.12 14.71 6.42
CA GLN A 107 28.83 15.30 5.12
C GLN A 107 29.64 14.68 3.97
N LYS A 108 30.90 14.28 4.24
CA LYS A 108 31.77 13.57 3.30
C LYS A 108 32.38 12.35 3.98
N MET A 109 32.39 11.23 3.29
CA MET A 109 32.89 9.95 3.82
C MET A 109 33.72 9.23 2.79
N SER A 110 34.76 8.51 3.28
CA SER A 110 35.64 7.68 2.47
C SER A 110 35.69 6.26 3.05
N PHE A 111 35.25 5.29 2.29
CA PHE A 111 35.38 3.86 2.64
C PHE A 111 36.64 3.31 2.04
N THR A 112 37.57 2.85 2.87
CA THR A 112 38.93 2.42 2.47
C THR A 112 39.12 0.91 2.51
N ASN A 113 38.05 0.14 2.54
CA ASN A 113 38.12 -1.32 2.51
C ASN A 113 38.57 -1.82 1.14
N GLU A 114 39.46 -2.79 1.10
CA GLU A 114 39.84 -3.48 -0.13
C GLU A 114 38.82 -4.54 -0.49
N VAL A 115 38.20 -4.39 -1.68
CA VAL A 115 37.24 -5.34 -2.22
C VAL A 115 37.79 -5.93 -3.51
N GLN A 116 38.10 -7.23 -3.49
CA GLN A 116 38.57 -7.97 -4.68
C GLN A 116 37.45 -8.19 -5.68
N VAL A 117 37.69 -7.89 -6.95
CA VAL A 117 36.74 -8.09 -8.04
C VAL A 117 37.35 -9.04 -9.07
N ASN A 118 37.03 -10.33 -8.90
CA ASN A 118 37.48 -11.43 -9.76
C ASN A 118 36.46 -11.78 -10.84
N GLN A 119 35.21 -11.31 -10.73
CA GLN A 119 34.11 -11.54 -11.64
C GLN A 119 34.02 -10.45 -12.70
N ASP A 120 33.29 -10.68 -13.77
CA ASP A 120 33.10 -9.70 -14.87
C ASP A 120 32.39 -8.44 -14.41
N SER A 121 31.57 -8.54 -13.36
CA SER A 121 30.92 -7.39 -12.75
C SER A 121 30.77 -7.55 -11.25
N LEU A 122 30.77 -6.42 -10.55
CA LEU A 122 30.40 -6.32 -9.13
C LEU A 122 29.32 -5.28 -8.98
N SER A 123 28.16 -5.71 -8.44
CA SER A 123 27.09 -4.80 -8.01
C SER A 123 27.07 -4.68 -6.50
N PHE A 124 26.97 -3.44 -6.02
CA PHE A 124 26.85 -3.14 -4.59
C PHE A 124 25.87 -2.00 -4.34
N TRP A 125 25.31 -2.01 -3.13
CA TRP A 125 24.38 -1.01 -2.63
C TRP A 125 25.01 -0.15 -1.58
N VAL A 126 24.78 1.16 -1.68
CA VAL A 126 24.95 2.09 -0.56
C VAL A 126 23.65 2.11 0.21
N ALA A 127 23.74 1.91 1.51
CA ALA A 127 22.60 1.89 2.40
C ALA A 127 22.81 2.82 3.60
N VAL A 128 21.72 3.43 4.08
CA VAL A 128 21.72 4.32 5.24
C VAL A 128 20.85 3.77 6.36
N THR A 129 21.20 4.11 7.59
CA THR A 129 20.38 3.88 8.78
C THR A 129 20.02 5.23 9.37
N LEU A 130 18.72 5.46 9.59
CA LEU A 130 18.20 6.67 10.21
C LEU A 130 18.12 6.56 11.73
N LYS A 131 18.02 7.68 12.43
CA LYS A 131 17.61 7.75 13.83
C LYS A 131 16.21 7.21 14.00
N ASP A 132 15.83 6.84 15.23
CA ASP A 132 14.50 6.30 15.54
C ASP A 132 13.37 7.32 15.36
N THR A 133 13.68 8.59 15.39
CA THR A 133 12.76 9.70 15.15
C THR A 133 13.39 10.70 14.19
N VAL A 134 12.75 10.88 13.02
CA VAL A 134 13.17 11.82 11.97
C VAL A 134 11.92 12.50 11.43
N SER A 135 12.03 13.80 11.13
CA SER A 135 10.94 14.52 10.48
C SER A 135 10.59 13.91 9.12
N LEU A 136 9.31 13.63 8.89
CA LEU A 136 8.82 13.09 7.61
C LEU A 136 8.88 14.12 6.46
N ASP A 137 9.15 15.38 6.77
CA ASP A 137 9.39 16.43 5.78
C ASP A 137 10.83 16.45 5.28
N HIS A 138 11.73 15.74 5.97
CA HIS A 138 13.12 15.66 5.57
C HIS A 138 13.32 14.72 4.38
N ARG A 139 14.46 14.91 3.72
CA ARG A 139 14.90 14.13 2.55
C ARG A 139 16.31 13.66 2.76
N VAL A 140 16.63 12.49 2.20
CA VAL A 140 17.96 11.88 2.26
C VAL A 140 18.53 11.80 0.85
N GLN A 141 19.74 12.30 0.68
CA GLN A 141 20.49 12.17 -0.56
C GLN A 141 21.89 11.64 -0.27
N VAL A 142 22.31 10.66 -1.05
CA VAL A 142 23.68 10.13 -1.00
C VAL A 142 24.26 10.24 -2.41
N ASN A 143 25.46 10.82 -2.53
CA ASN A 143 26.16 10.91 -3.81
C ASN A 143 27.44 10.07 -3.74
N CYS A 144 27.79 9.40 -4.84
CA CYS A 144 29.08 8.77 -5.02
C CYS A 144 29.93 9.66 -5.92
N ASN A 145 31.05 10.14 -5.40
CA ASN A 145 31.92 11.05 -6.14
C ASN A 145 33.01 10.30 -6.90
N ARG A 146 33.53 9.23 -6.29
CA ARG A 146 34.68 8.50 -6.83
C ARG A 146 34.71 7.07 -6.31
N VAL A 147 35.11 6.15 -7.19
CA VAL A 147 35.57 4.81 -6.84
C VAL A 147 37.02 4.68 -7.28
N LYS A 148 37.95 4.49 -6.33
CA LYS A 148 39.36 4.28 -6.59
C LYS A 148 39.65 2.78 -6.68
N THR A 149 40.28 2.38 -7.76
CA THR A 149 40.64 0.97 -8.00
C THR A 149 42.12 0.85 -8.32
N THR A 150 42.64 -0.39 -8.38
CA THR A 150 44.01 -0.66 -8.88
C THR A 150 44.18 -0.30 -10.37
N LYS A 151 43.10 -0.13 -11.12
CA LYS A 151 43.10 0.29 -12.54
C LYS A 151 42.84 1.78 -12.75
N GLY A 152 42.74 2.56 -11.69
CA GLY A 152 42.55 4.00 -11.75
C GLY A 152 41.34 4.51 -10.94
N ASN A 153 41.07 5.79 -11.09
CA ASN A 153 39.99 6.50 -10.42
C ASN A 153 38.77 6.63 -11.34
N LEU A 154 37.64 6.06 -10.91
CA LEU A 154 36.37 6.23 -11.60
C LEU A 154 35.65 7.43 -10.97
N LYS A 155 35.47 8.49 -11.75
CA LYS A 155 34.66 9.64 -11.32
C LYS A 155 33.20 9.33 -11.63
N ILE A 156 32.36 9.28 -10.60
CA ILE A 156 30.94 9.01 -10.72
C ILE A 156 30.22 10.37 -10.72
N LEU A 157 29.67 10.76 -11.86
CA LEU A 157 28.94 12.02 -11.99
C LEU A 157 27.47 11.72 -12.22
N ASP A 158 26.64 12.04 -11.23
CA ASP A 158 25.19 12.01 -11.35
C ASP A 158 24.61 13.40 -11.14
N LYS A 159 24.14 14.01 -12.22
CA LYS A 159 23.48 15.33 -12.21
C LYS A 159 21.95 15.22 -11.99
N THR A 160 21.40 14.01 -11.97
CA THR A 160 19.95 13.75 -11.95
C THR A 160 19.44 13.28 -10.58
N SER A 161 20.31 13.20 -9.59
CA SER A 161 19.98 12.74 -8.25
C SER A 161 18.92 13.63 -7.60
N LYS A 162 17.82 12.99 -7.17
CA LYS A 162 16.78 13.63 -6.35
C LYS A 162 16.82 13.07 -4.93
N PRO A 163 16.63 13.91 -3.90
CA PRO A 163 16.55 13.43 -2.52
C PRO A 163 15.38 12.48 -2.32
N LEU A 164 15.61 11.39 -1.60
CA LEU A 164 14.60 10.38 -1.27
C LEU A 164 13.76 10.84 -0.07
N ARG A 165 12.48 10.49 -0.10
CA ARG A 165 11.52 10.76 0.98
C ARG A 165 11.85 9.94 2.22
N VAL A 166 11.69 10.53 3.41
CA VAL A 166 11.68 9.80 4.69
C VAL A 166 10.27 9.24 4.91
N GLY A 167 10.22 8.02 5.43
CA GLY A 167 9.01 7.35 5.89
C GLY A 167 9.28 6.55 7.16
N VAL A 168 8.28 5.83 7.64
CA VAL A 168 8.38 4.95 8.82
C VAL A 168 8.02 3.53 8.44
N ALA A 169 8.85 2.56 8.82
CA ALA A 169 8.47 1.15 8.80
C ALA A 169 7.52 0.88 9.98
N VAL A 170 6.21 1.01 9.73
CA VAL A 170 5.19 0.79 10.77
C VAL A 170 5.15 -0.69 11.16
N ARG A 171 5.30 -1.58 10.19
CA ARG A 171 5.38 -3.02 10.42
C ARG A 171 6.51 -3.64 9.61
N GLN A 172 7.29 -4.47 10.26
CA GLN A 172 8.30 -5.30 9.64
C GLN A 172 7.97 -6.78 9.87
N LYS A 173 8.39 -7.62 8.95
CA LYS A 173 8.20 -9.06 9.03
C LYS A 173 8.73 -9.64 10.35
N GLY A 174 7.93 -10.47 11.01
CA GLY A 174 8.30 -11.15 12.26
C GLY A 174 8.07 -10.33 13.53
N GLN A 175 7.61 -9.10 13.44
CA GLN A 175 7.29 -8.30 14.63
C GLN A 175 6.04 -8.83 15.35
N ASP A 176 6.06 -8.82 16.69
CA ASP A 176 4.95 -9.21 17.57
C ASP A 176 4.39 -10.61 17.23
N GLY A 177 5.23 -11.53 16.78
CA GLY A 177 4.83 -12.88 16.39
C GLY A 177 4.13 -12.98 15.02
N CYS A 178 3.90 -11.87 14.33
CA CYS A 178 3.27 -11.88 13.01
C CYS A 178 4.28 -12.30 11.94
N ILE A 179 3.95 -13.32 11.16
CA ILE A 179 4.76 -13.71 10.00
C ILE A 179 4.64 -12.70 8.86
N SER A 180 3.51 -11.99 8.80
CA SER A 180 3.24 -10.92 7.82
C SER A 180 2.16 -9.99 8.35
N SER A 181 2.26 -8.70 8.03
CA SER A 181 1.22 -7.68 8.26
C SER A 181 0.75 -7.14 6.91
N ARG A 182 -0.57 -7.21 6.63
CA ARG A 182 -1.14 -6.92 5.33
C ARG A 182 -2.43 -6.11 5.42
N ILE A 183 -2.96 -5.69 4.27
CA ILE A 183 -4.30 -5.09 4.12
C ILE A 183 -4.45 -3.82 4.97
N PRO A 184 -3.70 -2.74 4.64
CA PRO A 184 -3.71 -1.52 5.43
C PRO A 184 -5.02 -0.74 5.31
N GLY A 185 -5.54 -0.29 6.45
CA GLY A 185 -6.50 0.79 6.54
C GLY A 185 -5.93 1.96 7.35
N LEU A 186 -6.29 3.18 7.02
CA LEU A 186 -5.77 4.38 7.66
C LEU A 186 -6.87 5.44 7.79
N ALA A 187 -7.05 5.98 8.98
CA ALA A 187 -7.96 7.10 9.20
C ALA A 187 -7.37 8.10 10.19
N THR A 188 -7.85 9.34 10.11
CA THR A 188 -7.55 10.40 11.08
C THR A 188 -8.77 10.64 11.94
N SER A 189 -8.65 10.49 13.25
CA SER A 189 -9.71 10.74 14.20
C SER A 189 -10.03 12.23 14.33
N ASN A 190 -11.14 12.58 14.99
CA ASN A 190 -11.49 13.97 15.27
C ASN A 190 -10.47 14.68 16.18
N LYS A 191 -9.63 13.93 16.89
CA LYS A 191 -8.53 14.47 17.72
C LYS A 191 -7.21 14.60 16.95
N GLY A 192 -7.17 14.24 15.64
CA GLY A 192 -5.97 14.24 14.83
C GLY A 192 -5.08 13.02 15.04
N THR A 193 -5.53 11.99 15.76
CA THR A 193 -4.81 10.72 15.89
C THR A 193 -4.88 9.94 14.58
N LEU A 194 -3.75 9.49 14.07
CA LEU A 194 -3.70 8.54 12.97
C LEU A 194 -3.91 7.12 13.48
N LEU A 195 -4.80 6.40 12.84
CA LEU A 195 -5.24 5.05 13.20
C LEU A 195 -4.89 4.12 12.02
N ALA A 196 -3.85 3.32 12.17
CA ALA A 196 -3.36 2.38 11.16
C ALA A 196 -3.79 0.97 11.51
N ILE A 197 -4.83 0.46 10.84
CA ILE A 197 -5.29 -0.93 11.00
C ILE A 197 -4.70 -1.84 9.93
N PHE A 198 -4.61 -3.14 10.24
CA PHE A 198 -4.08 -4.14 9.32
C PHE A 198 -4.42 -5.56 9.78
N ASP A 199 -4.31 -6.52 8.84
CA ASP A 199 -4.30 -7.95 9.16
C ASP A 199 -2.98 -8.31 9.85
N ALA A 200 -3.03 -8.78 11.09
CA ALA A 200 -1.93 -9.41 11.81
C ALA A 200 -1.95 -10.92 11.54
N ARG A 201 -1.10 -11.41 10.62
CA ARG A 201 -1.08 -12.80 10.16
C ARG A 201 0.01 -13.57 10.90
N TYR A 202 -0.39 -14.54 11.73
CA TYR A 202 0.54 -15.22 12.62
C TYR A 202 1.14 -16.49 12.01
N ASP A 203 0.34 -17.34 11.37
CA ASP A 203 0.79 -18.66 10.91
C ASP A 203 1.28 -18.63 9.46
N TYR A 204 0.60 -17.86 8.58
CA TYR A 204 0.84 -17.83 7.15
C TYR A 204 0.74 -16.41 6.58
N PRO A 205 1.50 -16.09 5.50
CA PRO A 205 1.40 -14.80 4.83
C PRO A 205 0.18 -14.69 3.88
N ARG A 206 -0.61 -15.77 3.72
CA ARG A 206 -1.78 -15.84 2.83
C ARG A 206 -3.03 -15.26 3.48
N ASP A 207 -4.05 -15.03 2.65
CA ASP A 207 -5.39 -14.63 3.08
C ASP A 207 -6.08 -15.77 3.86
N LEU A 208 -7.27 -15.49 4.42
CA LEU A 208 -8.08 -16.50 5.11
C LEU A 208 -8.17 -17.82 4.29
N GLN A 209 -8.15 -18.97 4.92
CA GLN A 209 -8.26 -19.24 6.36
C GLN A 209 -6.86 -19.28 7.00
N GLY A 210 -6.79 -18.82 8.27
CA GLY A 210 -5.56 -18.80 9.07
C GLY A 210 -5.80 -18.10 10.41
N ASN A 211 -4.81 -18.12 11.29
CA ASN A 211 -4.80 -17.28 12.49
C ASN A 211 -4.47 -15.84 12.09
N ILE A 212 -5.49 -15.02 11.95
CA ILE A 212 -5.41 -13.62 11.52
C ILE A 212 -6.31 -12.80 12.43
N ASP A 213 -5.78 -11.71 12.98
CA ASP A 213 -6.52 -10.70 13.74
C ASP A 213 -6.46 -9.36 13.01
N ILE A 214 -7.41 -8.48 13.28
CA ILE A 214 -7.28 -7.08 12.91
C ILE A 214 -6.59 -6.34 14.06
N ALA A 215 -5.44 -5.78 13.75
CA ALA A 215 -4.63 -5.02 14.68
C ALA A 215 -4.55 -3.54 14.31
N LEU A 216 -4.12 -2.71 15.26
CA LEU A 216 -4.04 -1.27 15.18
C LEU A 216 -2.70 -0.77 15.72
N HIS A 217 -2.13 0.21 15.05
CA HIS A 217 -1.17 1.16 15.61
C HIS A 217 -1.77 2.57 15.63
N ARG A 218 -1.50 3.33 16.69
CA ARG A 218 -1.92 4.73 16.82
C ARG A 218 -0.72 5.67 16.75
N SER A 219 -0.89 6.83 16.14
CA SER A 219 0.10 7.92 16.15
C SER A 219 -0.58 9.23 16.51
N THR A 220 -0.03 9.96 17.48
CA THR A 220 -0.53 11.27 17.93
C THR A 220 0.39 12.43 17.50
N ASP A 221 1.42 12.13 16.71
CA ASP A 221 2.44 13.07 16.24
C ASP A 221 2.55 13.11 14.71
N LYS A 222 1.40 12.96 14.03
CA LYS A 222 1.29 13.01 12.56
C LYS A 222 2.11 11.93 11.84
N GLY A 223 2.27 10.75 12.45
CA GLY A 223 2.90 9.58 11.86
C GLY A 223 4.42 9.47 12.08
N VAL A 224 5.03 10.35 12.88
CA VAL A 224 6.46 10.29 13.20
C VAL A 224 6.77 9.08 14.08
N THR A 225 5.92 8.85 15.09
CA THR A 225 6.01 7.65 15.95
C THR A 225 4.67 6.92 16.03
N TRP A 226 4.75 5.61 16.27
CA TRP A 226 3.59 4.73 16.36
C TRP A 226 3.61 3.96 17.68
N GLN A 227 2.48 3.97 18.38
CA GLN A 227 2.30 3.26 19.64
C GLN A 227 2.37 1.74 19.43
N PRO A 228 2.57 0.94 20.50
CA PRO A 228 2.57 -0.52 20.42
C PRO A 228 1.30 -1.07 19.74
N ILE A 229 1.42 -2.28 19.20
CA ILE A 229 0.30 -2.98 18.56
C ILE A 229 -0.84 -3.21 19.57
N GLN A 230 -2.08 -3.02 19.08
CA GLN A 230 -3.31 -3.31 19.80
C GLN A 230 -4.20 -4.19 18.91
N THR A 231 -4.75 -5.28 19.45
CA THR A 231 -5.74 -6.10 18.76
C THR A 231 -7.12 -5.44 18.84
N VAL A 232 -7.79 -5.34 17.69
CA VAL A 232 -9.13 -4.74 17.56
C VAL A 232 -10.20 -5.82 17.37
N LEU A 233 -9.95 -6.77 16.49
CA LEU A 233 -10.84 -7.89 16.20
C LEU A 233 -10.03 -9.19 16.30
N ASP A 234 -10.37 -10.01 17.29
CA ASP A 234 -9.87 -11.36 17.51
C ASP A 234 -11.06 -12.25 17.88
N MET A 235 -11.35 -13.25 17.11
CA MET A 235 -12.44 -14.18 17.37
C MET A 235 -12.00 -15.42 18.17
N GLY A 236 -10.72 -15.54 18.47
CA GLY A 236 -10.18 -16.57 19.36
C GLY A 236 -10.53 -18.00 18.95
N LYS A 237 -10.76 -18.83 19.94
CA LYS A 237 -11.26 -20.21 19.78
C LYS A 237 -12.78 -20.19 19.88
N TRP A 238 -13.47 -20.57 18.82
CA TRP A 238 -14.92 -20.56 18.78
C TRP A 238 -15.47 -21.82 18.08
N GLY A 239 -16.67 -22.25 18.47
CA GLY A 239 -17.38 -23.37 17.84
C GLY A 239 -16.68 -24.73 17.95
N GLY A 240 -15.81 -24.91 18.95
CA GLY A 240 -14.98 -26.12 19.11
C GLY A 240 -13.76 -26.15 18.20
N LEU A 241 -13.52 -25.10 17.41
CA LEU A 241 -12.39 -25.00 16.46
C LEU A 241 -11.28 -24.11 17.04
N PRO A 242 -10.00 -24.44 16.80
CA PRO A 242 -8.87 -23.60 17.15
C PRO A 242 -8.90 -22.26 16.36
N GLN A 243 -8.16 -21.28 16.87
CA GLN A 243 -8.13 -19.90 16.33
C GLN A 243 -7.82 -19.83 14.82
N LYS A 244 -6.98 -20.72 14.29
CA LYS A 244 -6.69 -20.78 12.85
C LYS A 244 -7.89 -21.00 11.93
N TYR A 245 -9.04 -21.40 12.48
CA TYR A 245 -10.33 -21.48 11.77
C TYR A 245 -11.27 -20.33 12.10
N ASN A 246 -10.81 -19.35 12.86
CA ASN A 246 -11.60 -18.20 13.31
C ASN A 246 -10.94 -16.86 12.94
N GLY A 247 -10.16 -16.82 11.87
CA GLY A 247 -9.46 -15.62 11.46
C GLY A 247 -10.38 -14.50 10.99
N VAL A 248 -9.94 -13.26 11.20
CA VAL A 248 -10.59 -12.04 10.73
C VAL A 248 -9.64 -11.29 9.79
N SER A 249 -10.14 -10.83 8.64
CA SER A 249 -9.33 -10.17 7.59
C SER A 249 -10.11 -9.06 6.90
N ASP A 250 -9.47 -8.38 5.93
CA ASP A 250 -10.08 -7.35 5.07
C ASP A 250 -10.65 -6.17 5.86
N ALA A 251 -9.82 -5.62 6.76
CA ALA A 251 -10.25 -4.57 7.66
C ALA A 251 -10.57 -3.24 6.96
N CYS A 252 -11.67 -2.61 7.38
CA CYS A 252 -12.08 -1.28 6.97
C CYS A 252 -12.32 -0.39 8.19
N ILE A 253 -11.66 0.77 8.27
CA ILE A 253 -11.82 1.72 9.37
C ILE A 253 -12.71 2.89 8.95
N LEU A 254 -13.60 3.34 9.85
CA LEU A 254 -14.46 4.49 9.63
C LEU A 254 -14.49 5.35 10.90
N VAL A 255 -14.35 6.66 10.75
CA VAL A 255 -14.50 7.64 11.83
C VAL A 255 -15.80 8.40 11.62
N ASP A 256 -16.72 8.32 12.59
CA ASP A 256 -17.89 9.19 12.63
C ASP A 256 -17.45 10.61 12.97
N LYS A 257 -17.49 11.50 11.98
CA LYS A 257 -17.05 12.89 12.14
C LYS A 257 -17.93 13.72 13.10
N ASN A 258 -19.17 13.28 13.36
CA ASN A 258 -20.11 13.98 14.23
C ASN A 258 -19.91 13.59 15.71
N THR A 259 -19.73 12.31 16.00
CA THR A 259 -19.60 11.81 17.38
C THR A 259 -18.15 11.62 17.82
N GLY A 260 -17.24 11.39 16.86
CA GLY A 260 -15.87 10.97 17.13
C GLY A 260 -15.71 9.47 17.37
N ASP A 261 -16.79 8.69 17.27
CA ASP A 261 -16.76 7.24 17.37
C ASP A 261 -15.97 6.64 16.19
N ILE A 262 -15.26 5.56 16.44
CA ILE A 262 -14.45 4.87 15.44
C ILE A 262 -14.99 3.46 15.29
N TYR A 263 -15.19 3.03 14.05
CA TYR A 263 -15.64 1.70 13.69
C TYR A 263 -14.56 0.98 12.90
N VAL A 264 -14.29 -0.27 13.25
CA VAL A 264 -13.43 -1.17 12.46
C VAL A 264 -14.27 -2.39 12.09
N ALA A 265 -14.46 -2.55 10.80
CA ALA A 265 -15.16 -3.68 10.21
C ALA A 265 -14.16 -4.73 9.74
N GLY A 266 -14.54 -6.02 9.77
CA GLY A 266 -13.72 -7.11 9.27
C GLY A 266 -14.57 -8.32 8.87
N LEU A 267 -14.00 -9.17 8.03
CA LEU A 267 -14.60 -10.44 7.61
C LEU A 267 -14.08 -11.56 8.50
N TRP A 268 -14.94 -12.10 9.36
CA TRP A 268 -14.65 -13.30 10.15
C TRP A 268 -15.05 -14.54 9.38
N MET A 269 -14.13 -15.47 9.24
CA MET A 269 -14.40 -16.79 8.68
C MET A 269 -14.32 -17.84 9.76
N HIS A 270 -15.43 -18.58 9.94
CA HIS A 270 -15.53 -19.65 10.92
C HIS A 270 -15.51 -21.02 10.23
N GLY A 271 -14.37 -21.70 10.30
CA GLY A 271 -14.16 -23.02 9.68
C GLY A 271 -14.29 -23.02 8.16
N LEU A 272 -14.39 -24.21 7.60
CA LEU A 272 -14.69 -24.45 6.18
C LEU A 272 -15.73 -25.55 6.09
N LEU A 273 -16.67 -25.43 5.16
CA LEU A 273 -17.71 -26.44 4.89
C LEU A 273 -17.41 -27.16 3.57
N ASP A 274 -17.72 -28.45 3.51
CA ASP A 274 -17.68 -29.23 2.28
C ASP A 274 -18.97 -29.01 1.44
N LYS A 275 -19.07 -29.72 0.30
CA LYS A 275 -20.23 -29.69 -0.59
C LYS A 275 -21.55 -30.09 0.08
N ASP A 276 -21.48 -30.85 1.16
CA ASP A 276 -22.65 -31.39 1.88
C ASP A 276 -22.96 -30.53 3.13
N GLY A 277 -22.26 -29.40 3.32
CA GLY A 277 -22.46 -28.47 4.43
C GLY A 277 -21.89 -28.98 5.76
N LYS A 278 -20.97 -29.94 5.75
CA LYS A 278 -20.27 -30.42 6.93
C LYS A 278 -18.94 -29.69 7.08
N TRP A 279 -18.48 -29.53 8.34
CA TRP A 279 -17.15 -29.02 8.58
C TRP A 279 -16.09 -29.92 7.95
N ILE A 280 -15.14 -29.31 7.23
CA ILE A 280 -13.93 -30.00 6.76
C ILE A 280 -13.04 -30.19 7.97
N GLU A 281 -12.89 -31.44 8.40
CA GLU A 281 -12.06 -31.82 9.52
C GLU A 281 -10.61 -32.13 9.08
N GLY A 282 -9.67 -32.13 10.04
CA GLY A 282 -8.29 -32.52 9.81
C GLY A 282 -7.45 -31.55 8.98
N LEU A 283 -7.94 -30.34 8.71
CA LEU A 283 -7.13 -29.31 8.08
C LEU A 283 -5.97 -28.90 8.98
N ASN A 284 -4.77 -28.88 8.40
CA ASN A 284 -3.54 -28.47 9.06
C ASN A 284 -2.67 -27.66 8.07
N GLU A 285 -1.51 -27.22 8.53
CA GLU A 285 -0.58 -26.41 7.75
C GLU A 285 -0.11 -27.03 6.43
N ASN A 286 -0.19 -28.35 6.30
CA ASN A 286 0.20 -29.10 5.10
C ASN A 286 -0.99 -29.40 4.18
N SER A 287 -2.20 -29.03 4.57
CA SER A 287 -3.39 -29.32 3.79
C SER A 287 -3.43 -28.50 2.51
N THR A 288 -3.62 -29.16 1.38
CA THR A 288 -3.81 -28.52 0.07
C THR A 288 -5.22 -27.94 -0.11
N ASN A 289 -6.17 -28.33 0.75
CA ASN A 289 -7.58 -27.93 0.72
C ASN A 289 -7.86 -26.64 1.52
N TRP A 290 -6.86 -25.84 1.84
CA TRP A 290 -7.01 -24.47 2.31
C TRP A 290 -7.60 -23.59 1.19
N THR A 291 -8.65 -24.10 0.54
CA THR A 291 -9.35 -23.28 -0.42
C THR A 291 -10.05 -22.17 0.32
N HIS A 292 -9.62 -21.02 -0.02
CA HIS A 292 -10.18 -19.77 0.35
C HIS A 292 -11.71 -19.78 0.19
N GLN A 293 -12.39 -19.00 0.98
CA GLN A 293 -13.84 -18.77 0.92
C GLN A 293 -14.37 -18.40 -0.48
N TRP A 294 -13.52 -17.98 -1.38
CA TRP A 294 -13.88 -17.66 -2.76
C TRP A 294 -14.08 -18.90 -3.65
N LYS A 295 -13.60 -20.03 -3.22
CA LYS A 295 -13.69 -21.29 -3.96
C LYS A 295 -14.27 -22.38 -3.05
N GLY A 296 -14.89 -23.35 -3.63
CA GLY A 296 -15.54 -24.39 -2.86
C GLY A 296 -16.75 -23.85 -2.13
N ARG A 297 -16.86 -24.10 -0.83
CA ARG A 297 -18.04 -23.76 -0.04
C ARG A 297 -17.68 -23.12 1.31
N GLY A 298 -16.60 -22.40 1.37
CA GLY A 298 -16.19 -21.68 2.56
C GLY A 298 -17.12 -20.56 2.97
N SER A 299 -17.85 -20.00 1.99
CA SER A 299 -18.90 -19.02 2.22
C SER A 299 -20.05 -19.31 1.27
N GLN A 300 -21.28 -19.39 1.77
CA GLN A 300 -22.48 -19.87 1.05
C GLN A 300 -23.66 -18.94 1.30
N PRO A 301 -24.80 -19.12 0.57
CA PRO A 301 -26.09 -18.51 0.90
C PRO A 301 -26.49 -18.76 2.36
N GLY A 302 -27.35 -17.91 2.89
CA GLY A 302 -27.72 -17.89 4.30
C GLY A 302 -26.98 -16.84 5.10
N THR A 303 -27.25 -16.73 6.39
CA THR A 303 -26.64 -15.75 7.31
C THR A 303 -26.06 -16.40 8.56
N GLY A 304 -26.21 -17.71 8.70
CA GLY A 304 -25.73 -18.45 9.87
C GLY A 304 -24.22 -18.61 9.89
N LEU A 305 -23.68 -18.79 11.08
CA LEU A 305 -22.22 -18.90 11.31
C LEU A 305 -21.60 -20.08 10.56
N LYS A 306 -22.33 -21.18 10.36
CA LYS A 306 -21.84 -22.37 9.65
C LYS A 306 -21.97 -22.28 8.13
N GLU A 307 -22.74 -21.32 7.64
CA GLU A 307 -23.05 -21.22 6.21
C GLU A 307 -22.13 -20.23 5.52
N THR A 308 -21.88 -19.08 6.15
CA THR A 308 -21.22 -17.98 5.49
C THR A 308 -20.24 -17.26 6.42
N SER A 309 -19.25 -16.60 5.82
CA SER A 309 -18.36 -15.64 6.53
C SER A 309 -19.19 -14.51 7.13
N GLN A 310 -18.74 -13.97 8.23
CA GLN A 310 -19.50 -13.03 9.04
C GLN A 310 -18.90 -11.62 8.93
N PHE A 311 -19.76 -10.62 8.78
CA PHE A 311 -19.40 -9.21 8.79
C PHE A 311 -19.41 -8.71 10.24
N MET A 312 -18.23 -8.47 10.80
CA MET A 312 -18.03 -8.04 12.17
C MET A 312 -17.70 -6.56 12.24
N ILE A 313 -18.18 -5.84 13.25
CA ILE A 313 -17.81 -4.44 13.54
C ILE A 313 -17.44 -4.30 15.00
N ALA A 314 -16.24 -3.77 15.28
CA ALA A 314 -15.86 -3.27 16.60
C ALA A 314 -15.98 -1.74 16.64
N LYS A 315 -16.33 -1.18 17.80
CA LYS A 315 -16.50 0.25 18.04
C LYS A 315 -15.59 0.73 19.16
N SER A 316 -14.97 1.89 18.96
CA SER A 316 -14.27 2.66 19.99
C SER A 316 -14.93 4.03 20.15
N THR A 317 -15.08 4.49 21.40
CA THR A 317 -15.61 5.81 21.77
C THR A 317 -14.56 6.70 22.44
N ASP A 318 -13.31 6.23 22.51
CA ASP A 318 -12.20 6.85 23.25
C ASP A 318 -10.96 7.09 22.38
N ASP A 319 -11.17 7.38 21.09
CA ASP A 319 -10.10 7.68 20.14
C ASP A 319 -9.22 6.44 19.80
N GLY A 320 -9.81 5.24 19.84
CA GLY A 320 -9.12 3.98 19.55
C GLY A 320 -8.22 3.47 20.66
N LEU A 321 -8.40 3.98 21.91
CA LEU A 321 -7.65 3.48 23.07
C LEU A 321 -8.20 2.13 23.56
N SER A 322 -9.51 1.96 23.48
CA SER A 322 -10.17 0.68 23.79
C SER A 322 -11.28 0.37 22.78
N TRP A 323 -11.65 -0.89 22.69
CA TRP A 323 -12.62 -1.41 21.73
C TRP A 323 -13.68 -2.25 22.42
N GLY A 324 -14.94 -2.04 22.03
CA GLY A 324 -16.05 -2.87 22.47
C GLY A 324 -16.02 -4.27 21.83
N PHE A 325 -16.85 -5.17 22.35
CA PHE A 325 -17.06 -6.49 21.73
C PHE A 325 -17.56 -6.31 20.29
N PRO A 326 -17.07 -7.13 19.34
CA PRO A 326 -17.53 -7.07 17.97
C PRO A 326 -19.02 -7.39 17.82
N ASP A 327 -19.77 -6.53 17.13
CA ASP A 327 -21.15 -6.80 16.71
C ASP A 327 -21.12 -7.56 15.37
N ASN A 328 -21.89 -8.63 15.28
CA ASN A 328 -22.09 -9.39 14.06
C ASN A 328 -23.31 -8.84 13.31
N ILE A 329 -23.05 -8.09 12.24
CA ILE A 329 -24.11 -7.46 11.46
C ILE A 329 -24.51 -8.25 10.20
N THR A 330 -24.02 -9.45 10.02
CA THR A 330 -24.26 -10.27 8.82
C THR A 330 -25.74 -10.43 8.50
N SER A 331 -26.54 -10.83 9.48
CA SER A 331 -27.98 -11.04 9.28
C SER A 331 -28.78 -9.76 9.00
N LYS A 332 -28.19 -8.59 9.35
CA LYS A 332 -28.80 -7.27 9.14
C LYS A 332 -28.43 -6.66 7.77
N THR A 333 -27.35 -7.13 7.15
CA THR A 333 -26.76 -6.50 5.97
C THR A 333 -26.62 -7.40 4.76
N LYS A 334 -26.29 -8.68 4.95
CA LYS A 334 -26.16 -9.66 3.87
C LYS A 334 -27.54 -10.16 3.42
N ARG A 335 -27.83 -10.14 2.12
CA ARG A 335 -29.03 -10.80 1.59
C ARG A 335 -28.86 -12.31 1.70
N PRO A 336 -29.92 -13.06 2.09
CA PRO A 336 -29.82 -14.50 2.32
C PRO A 336 -29.32 -15.30 1.12
N GLU A 337 -29.67 -14.88 -0.09
CA GLU A 337 -29.28 -15.54 -1.35
C GLU A 337 -27.78 -15.30 -1.72
N TRP A 338 -27.12 -14.29 -1.18
CA TRP A 338 -25.72 -14.02 -1.47
C TRP A 338 -24.78 -15.05 -0.81
N TRP A 339 -23.69 -15.36 -1.47
CA TRP A 339 -22.70 -16.30 -0.97
C TRP A 339 -21.76 -15.66 0.07
N LEU A 340 -21.28 -14.46 -0.21
CA LEU A 340 -20.36 -13.73 0.64
C LEU A 340 -20.78 -12.28 0.73
N PHE A 341 -20.57 -11.67 1.90
CA PHE A 341 -20.69 -10.25 2.06
C PHE A 341 -19.70 -9.76 3.13
N ALA A 342 -18.92 -8.72 2.80
CA ALA A 342 -17.79 -8.26 3.61
C ALA A 342 -17.55 -6.75 3.42
N PRO A 343 -16.83 -6.07 4.34
CA PRO A 343 -16.27 -4.78 4.04
C PRO A 343 -15.26 -4.92 2.88
N ALA A 344 -15.07 -3.86 2.12
CA ALA A 344 -13.89 -3.71 1.30
C ALA A 344 -12.75 -3.13 2.15
N PRO A 345 -11.49 -3.60 1.98
CA PRO A 345 -10.39 -3.13 2.82
C PRO A 345 -10.12 -1.63 2.68
N GLY A 346 -9.56 -1.01 3.72
CA GLY A 346 -9.12 0.37 3.71
C GLY A 346 -9.92 1.27 4.65
N GLN A 347 -10.70 2.21 4.10
CA GLN A 347 -11.49 3.12 4.92
C GLN A 347 -12.89 3.38 4.39
N GLY A 348 -13.84 3.56 5.33
CA GLY A 348 -15.15 4.16 5.10
C GLY A 348 -15.12 5.68 5.30
N ILE A 349 -16.26 6.32 5.07
CA ILE A 349 -16.40 7.79 5.15
C ILE A 349 -17.64 8.20 5.94
N THR A 350 -17.62 9.41 6.50
CA THR A 350 -18.80 10.12 6.97
C THR A 350 -19.21 11.14 5.92
N LEU A 351 -20.43 11.09 5.45
CA LEU A 351 -20.98 12.06 4.49
C LEU A 351 -21.27 13.43 5.14
N THR A 352 -21.49 14.43 4.33
CA THR A 352 -21.81 15.78 4.80
C THR A 352 -23.10 15.86 5.63
N ASP A 353 -24.04 14.94 5.42
CA ASP A 353 -25.26 14.81 6.21
C ASP A 353 -25.12 13.96 7.48
N GLY A 354 -23.92 13.43 7.74
CA GLY A 354 -23.61 12.57 8.87
C GLY A 354 -23.81 11.08 8.63
N THR A 355 -24.26 10.66 7.46
CA THR A 355 -24.40 9.26 7.10
C THR A 355 -23.02 8.59 7.07
N LEU A 356 -22.88 7.45 7.75
CA LEU A 356 -21.69 6.61 7.76
C LEU A 356 -21.73 5.65 6.58
N VAL A 357 -20.65 5.51 5.82
CA VAL A 357 -20.61 4.63 4.65
C VAL A 357 -19.35 3.78 4.66
N PHE A 358 -19.53 2.44 4.65
CA PHE A 358 -18.49 1.48 4.33
C PHE A 358 -18.56 1.10 2.85
N PRO A 359 -17.45 1.10 2.11
CA PRO A 359 -17.36 0.36 0.86
C PRO A 359 -17.44 -1.13 1.19
N THR A 360 -18.21 -1.89 0.41
CA THR A 360 -18.46 -3.32 0.64
C THR A 360 -18.34 -4.13 -0.63
N GLN A 361 -18.10 -5.43 -0.47
CA GLN A 361 -17.96 -6.40 -1.54
C GLN A 361 -18.74 -7.67 -1.21
N GLY A 362 -19.16 -8.39 -2.22
CA GLY A 362 -19.90 -9.63 -2.02
C GLY A 362 -19.83 -10.57 -3.21
N ARG A 363 -20.59 -11.66 -3.08
CA ARG A 363 -20.92 -12.58 -4.16
C ARG A 363 -22.41 -12.79 -4.20
N ASP A 364 -22.98 -12.63 -5.39
CA ASP A 364 -24.42 -12.77 -5.61
C ASP A 364 -24.92 -14.22 -5.45
N GLU A 365 -26.18 -14.47 -5.76
CA GLU A 365 -26.84 -15.78 -5.71
C GLU A 365 -26.21 -16.83 -6.64
N ASN A 366 -25.47 -16.40 -7.66
CA ASN A 366 -24.73 -17.25 -8.59
C ASN A 366 -23.24 -17.38 -8.24
N GLY A 367 -22.80 -16.70 -7.16
CA GLY A 367 -21.40 -16.66 -6.74
C GLY A 367 -20.54 -15.67 -7.53
N PHE A 368 -21.13 -14.80 -8.35
CA PHE A 368 -20.40 -13.75 -9.06
C PHE A 368 -20.04 -12.60 -8.13
N PRO A 369 -18.79 -12.10 -8.18
CA PRO A 369 -18.37 -11.01 -7.32
C PRO A 369 -19.02 -9.68 -7.74
N PHE A 370 -19.33 -8.85 -6.74
CA PHE A 370 -19.81 -7.48 -6.90
C PHE A 370 -19.25 -6.56 -5.82
N SER A 371 -19.37 -5.25 -6.05
CA SER A 371 -19.09 -4.21 -5.06
C SER A 371 -20.32 -3.33 -4.86
N ASN A 372 -20.48 -2.81 -3.65
CA ASN A 372 -21.55 -1.90 -3.27
C ASN A 372 -21.16 -1.07 -2.03
N ILE A 373 -22.12 -0.50 -1.32
CA ILE A 373 -21.93 0.18 -0.05
C ILE A 373 -22.86 -0.35 1.03
N THR A 374 -22.42 -0.25 2.29
CA THR A 374 -23.25 -0.44 3.48
C THR A 374 -23.20 0.84 4.30
N TYR A 375 -24.34 1.39 4.69
CA TYR A 375 -24.42 2.70 5.31
C TYR A 375 -25.32 2.71 6.56
N SER A 376 -25.10 3.71 7.42
CA SER A 376 -25.88 3.97 8.63
C SER A 376 -26.23 5.45 8.71
N LYS A 377 -27.50 5.77 9.02
CA LYS A 377 -28.01 7.13 9.22
C LYS A 377 -28.19 7.47 10.70
N ASP A 378 -27.85 6.56 11.60
CA ASP A 378 -28.11 6.65 13.04
C ASP A 378 -26.87 6.35 13.90
N HIS A 379 -25.70 6.77 13.40
CA HIS A 379 -24.42 6.60 14.07
C HIS A 379 -24.11 5.13 14.40
N GLY A 380 -24.29 4.23 13.40
CA GLY A 380 -23.93 2.82 13.49
C GLY A 380 -24.86 1.94 14.30
N LYS A 381 -26.04 2.42 14.72
CA LYS A 381 -27.05 1.58 15.40
C LYS A 381 -27.71 0.61 14.44
N THR A 382 -28.01 1.06 13.23
CA THR A 382 -28.55 0.22 12.16
C THR A 382 -27.72 0.41 10.88
N TRP A 383 -27.65 -0.65 10.08
CA TRP A 383 -26.90 -0.68 8.83
C TRP A 383 -27.80 -1.17 7.69
N VAL A 384 -27.70 -0.51 6.55
CA VAL A 384 -28.47 -0.80 5.33
C VAL A 384 -27.49 -1.07 4.20
N THR A 385 -27.77 -2.09 3.39
CA THR A 385 -26.93 -2.48 2.25
C THR A 385 -27.58 -2.08 0.94
N SER A 386 -26.82 -1.41 0.10
CA SER A 386 -27.25 -0.96 -1.23
C SER A 386 -27.38 -2.11 -2.25
N ASN A 387 -27.90 -1.80 -3.42
CA ASN A 387 -27.81 -2.68 -4.58
C ASN A 387 -26.35 -2.80 -5.06
N PRO A 388 -25.96 -3.91 -5.73
CA PRO A 388 -24.66 -4.04 -6.38
C PRO A 388 -24.45 -2.92 -7.41
N ALA A 389 -23.27 -2.28 -7.35
CA ALA A 389 -22.91 -1.21 -8.28
C ALA A 389 -22.45 -1.77 -9.64
N TYR A 390 -21.75 -2.88 -9.62
CA TYR A 390 -21.29 -3.57 -10.81
C TYR A 390 -20.94 -5.03 -10.49
N GLN A 391 -20.98 -5.90 -11.51
CA GLN A 391 -20.59 -7.31 -11.42
C GLN A 391 -19.15 -7.54 -11.89
N ASP A 392 -18.55 -8.66 -11.49
CA ASP A 392 -17.17 -9.05 -11.76
C ASP A 392 -16.14 -8.04 -11.28
N VAL A 393 -16.47 -7.39 -10.16
CA VAL A 393 -15.63 -6.47 -9.38
C VAL A 393 -15.58 -6.96 -7.93
N THR A 394 -14.57 -6.48 -7.17
CA THR A 394 -14.37 -6.90 -5.79
C THR A 394 -14.10 -5.68 -4.88
N GLU A 395 -12.94 -5.62 -4.26
CA GLU A 395 -12.54 -4.54 -3.34
C GLU A 395 -12.74 -3.15 -3.96
N CYS A 396 -13.22 -2.22 -3.17
CA CYS A 396 -13.56 -0.88 -3.64
C CYS A 396 -13.27 0.19 -2.60
N SER A 397 -13.19 1.43 -3.05
CA SER A 397 -13.09 2.63 -2.21
C SER A 397 -14.23 3.58 -2.56
N VAL A 398 -14.73 4.32 -1.58
CA VAL A 398 -15.84 5.27 -1.73
C VAL A 398 -15.42 6.68 -1.33
N VAL A 399 -15.88 7.69 -2.08
CA VAL A 399 -15.78 9.11 -1.71
C VAL A 399 -17.08 9.84 -2.03
N GLN A 400 -17.34 10.93 -1.31
CA GLN A 400 -18.39 11.88 -1.67
C GLN A 400 -17.80 12.96 -2.60
N LEU A 401 -18.42 13.19 -3.74
CA LEU A 401 -18.05 14.22 -4.72
C LEU A 401 -18.56 15.61 -4.32
N GLY A 402 -18.14 16.63 -5.05
CA GLY A 402 -18.49 18.02 -4.77
C GLY A 402 -19.98 18.33 -4.93
N ASP A 403 -20.68 17.59 -5.76
CA ASP A 403 -22.14 17.67 -5.97
C ASP A 403 -22.96 16.82 -4.96
N GLY A 404 -22.29 16.13 -4.05
CA GLY A 404 -22.91 15.25 -3.06
C GLY A 404 -23.08 13.78 -3.50
N ALA A 405 -22.87 13.47 -4.76
CA ALA A 405 -22.89 12.10 -5.24
C ALA A 405 -21.78 11.24 -4.58
N LEU A 406 -21.99 9.94 -4.49
CA LEU A 406 -20.97 8.99 -4.07
C LEU A 406 -20.31 8.38 -5.30
N MET A 407 -18.98 8.35 -5.31
CA MET A 407 -18.19 7.62 -6.29
C MET A 407 -17.65 6.34 -5.66
N LEU A 408 -17.92 5.20 -6.27
CA LEU A 408 -17.37 3.89 -5.93
C LEU A 408 -16.34 3.48 -6.98
N ASN A 409 -15.09 3.32 -6.55
CA ASN A 409 -13.96 2.96 -7.39
C ASN A 409 -13.57 1.51 -7.08
N MET A 410 -13.75 0.60 -8.03
CA MET A 410 -13.75 -0.85 -7.84
C MET A 410 -12.59 -1.53 -8.57
N ARG A 411 -12.02 -2.55 -7.94
CA ARG A 411 -11.07 -3.49 -8.54
C ARG A 411 -11.81 -4.35 -9.57
N ASP A 412 -11.39 -4.27 -10.84
CA ASP A 412 -12.04 -4.97 -11.96
C ASP A 412 -11.30 -6.28 -12.27
N ASN A 413 -11.97 -7.42 -12.07
CA ASN A 413 -11.39 -8.74 -12.32
C ASN A 413 -11.10 -9.01 -13.81
N ARG A 414 -11.76 -8.29 -14.72
CA ARG A 414 -11.53 -8.39 -16.16
C ARG A 414 -10.17 -7.86 -16.61
N ASN A 415 -9.46 -7.14 -15.74
CA ASN A 415 -8.09 -6.67 -16.01
C ASN A 415 -7.04 -7.78 -15.93
N ARG A 416 -7.38 -8.97 -15.47
CA ARG A 416 -6.45 -10.10 -15.38
C ARG A 416 -5.95 -10.48 -16.77
N GLY A 417 -4.69 -10.14 -17.07
CA GLY A 417 -4.03 -10.47 -18.33
C GLY A 417 -4.46 -9.66 -19.54
N ASN A 418 -5.41 -8.73 -19.43
CA ASN A 418 -5.82 -7.86 -20.52
C ASN A 418 -5.09 -6.52 -20.43
N LYS A 419 -4.24 -6.23 -21.42
CA LYS A 419 -3.51 -4.96 -21.53
C LYS A 419 -4.20 -3.93 -22.41
N ASP A 420 -5.12 -4.36 -23.29
CA ASP A 420 -5.75 -3.49 -24.27
C ASP A 420 -6.90 -2.68 -23.68
N VAL A 421 -7.60 -3.26 -22.70
CA VAL A 421 -8.70 -2.60 -21.98
C VAL A 421 -8.51 -2.83 -20.49
N ASN A 422 -7.70 -1.99 -19.87
CA ASN A 422 -7.42 -2.04 -18.44
C ASN A 422 -7.88 -0.75 -17.77
N GLY A 423 -8.31 -0.83 -16.52
CA GLY A 423 -8.63 0.31 -15.67
C GLY A 423 -9.60 -0.04 -14.56
N ARG A 424 -9.68 0.83 -13.58
CA ARG A 424 -10.63 0.74 -12.47
C ARG A 424 -12.06 0.85 -12.99
N ARG A 425 -12.98 0.03 -12.47
CA ARG A 425 -14.42 0.22 -12.69
C ARG A 425 -14.91 1.30 -11.74
N ILE A 426 -15.62 2.29 -12.26
CA ILE A 426 -16.09 3.44 -11.48
C ILE A 426 -17.57 3.64 -11.71
N CYS A 427 -18.36 3.68 -10.63
CA CYS A 427 -19.78 4.02 -10.66
C CYS A 427 -20.09 5.14 -9.67
N THR A 428 -21.17 5.88 -9.92
CA THR A 428 -21.68 6.93 -9.04
C THR A 428 -23.13 6.69 -8.67
N THR A 429 -23.56 7.20 -7.51
CA THR A 429 -24.94 7.17 -7.03
C THR A 429 -25.28 8.46 -6.30
N ILE A 430 -26.55 8.88 -6.35
CA ILE A 430 -27.11 10.01 -5.61
C ILE A 430 -28.17 9.59 -4.59
N ASP A 431 -28.47 8.30 -4.53
CA ASP A 431 -29.56 7.70 -3.75
C ASP A 431 -29.07 6.58 -2.82
N LEU A 432 -27.82 6.69 -2.32
CA LEU A 432 -27.15 5.71 -1.46
C LEU A 432 -27.13 4.29 -2.05
N GLY A 433 -27.05 4.20 -3.39
CA GLY A 433 -26.88 2.97 -4.12
C GLY A 433 -28.17 2.17 -4.37
N GLU A 434 -29.33 2.81 -4.32
CA GLU A 434 -30.54 2.24 -4.89
C GLU A 434 -30.37 2.08 -6.40
N SER A 435 -29.74 3.08 -7.04
CA SER A 435 -29.33 3.03 -8.45
C SER A 435 -27.88 3.45 -8.62
N TRP A 436 -27.22 2.94 -9.67
CA TRP A 436 -25.84 3.23 -10.00
C TRP A 436 -25.67 3.61 -11.46
N LYS A 437 -24.82 4.60 -11.71
CA LYS A 437 -24.45 5.04 -13.06
C LYS A 437 -22.97 4.86 -13.27
N GLU A 438 -22.57 4.28 -14.38
CA GLU A 438 -21.15 4.17 -14.73
C GLU A 438 -20.55 5.55 -15.01
N HIS A 439 -19.40 5.85 -14.37
CA HIS A 439 -18.70 7.12 -14.52
C HIS A 439 -17.99 7.18 -15.90
N PRO A 440 -17.91 8.36 -16.55
CA PRO A 440 -17.30 8.50 -17.89
C PRO A 440 -15.85 8.03 -17.98
N THR A 441 -15.09 8.08 -16.89
CA THR A 441 -13.68 7.65 -16.83
C THR A 441 -13.48 6.19 -16.43
N SER A 442 -14.59 5.45 -16.20
CA SER A 442 -14.56 4.03 -15.89
C SER A 442 -13.78 3.25 -16.95
N ARG A 443 -12.84 2.41 -16.52
CA ARG A 443 -11.93 1.60 -17.34
C ARG A 443 -11.08 2.37 -18.35
N ARG A 444 -10.73 3.63 -18.07
CA ARG A 444 -9.95 4.48 -18.99
C ARG A 444 -8.80 5.22 -18.32
N ALA A 445 -9.07 5.93 -17.21
CA ALA A 445 -8.13 6.88 -16.64
C ALA A 445 -7.14 6.26 -15.64
N LEU A 446 -7.54 5.22 -14.91
CA LEU A 446 -6.78 4.65 -13.80
C LEU A 446 -6.45 3.18 -14.08
N VAL A 447 -5.23 2.93 -14.57
CA VAL A 447 -4.74 1.58 -14.82
C VAL A 447 -4.53 0.81 -13.52
N GLU A 448 -4.68 -0.53 -13.54
CA GLU A 448 -4.48 -1.37 -12.37
C GLU A 448 -4.03 -2.80 -12.70
N PRO A 449 -3.22 -3.45 -11.84
CA PRO A 449 -2.83 -4.85 -11.97
C PRO A 449 -3.80 -5.80 -11.24
N THR A 450 -5.10 -5.54 -11.25
CA THR A 450 -6.10 -6.27 -10.43
C THR A 450 -5.70 -6.27 -8.96
N CYS A 451 -5.66 -5.09 -8.36
CA CYS A 451 -5.24 -4.86 -6.97
C CYS A 451 -6.19 -3.88 -6.28
N MET A 452 -6.30 -3.96 -4.95
CA MET A 452 -6.95 -2.89 -4.18
C MET A 452 -6.24 -1.56 -4.43
N ALA A 453 -6.97 -0.47 -4.31
CA ALA A 453 -6.48 0.89 -4.42
C ALA A 453 -7.20 1.78 -3.40
N SER A 454 -6.57 2.87 -3.02
CA SER A 454 -7.17 3.86 -2.13
C SER A 454 -7.62 5.09 -2.91
N LEU A 455 -8.82 5.54 -2.66
CA LEU A 455 -9.39 6.80 -3.15
C LEU A 455 -9.80 7.64 -1.95
N HIS A 456 -9.39 8.92 -1.93
CA HIS A 456 -9.64 9.82 -0.81
C HIS A 456 -9.94 11.23 -1.32
N ARG A 457 -10.88 11.94 -0.69
CA ARG A 457 -11.13 13.35 -0.92
C ARG A 457 -10.37 14.17 0.12
N HIS A 458 -9.47 15.03 -0.34
CA HIS A 458 -8.72 15.96 0.50
C HIS A 458 -9.26 17.36 0.33
N GLU A 459 -9.57 18.02 1.45
CA GLU A 459 -10.00 19.41 1.50
C GLU A 459 -8.85 20.29 1.97
N TYR A 460 -8.65 21.43 1.35
CA TYR A 460 -7.56 22.37 1.65
C TYR A 460 -7.97 23.82 1.40
N MET A 461 -7.19 24.74 1.95
CA MET A 461 -7.38 26.18 1.72
C MET A 461 -6.39 26.69 0.66
N GLU A 462 -6.89 27.41 -0.33
CA GLU A 462 -6.08 28.11 -1.33
C GLU A 462 -6.64 29.50 -1.54
N GLU A 463 -5.81 30.53 -1.33
CA GLU A 463 -6.21 31.95 -1.42
C GLU A 463 -7.47 32.29 -0.59
N GLY A 464 -7.58 31.69 0.61
CA GLY A 464 -8.73 31.90 1.52
C GLY A 464 -10.02 31.20 1.09
N LYS A 465 -9.99 30.36 0.06
CA LYS A 465 -11.13 29.58 -0.42
C LYS A 465 -10.93 28.10 -0.11
N LYS A 466 -11.99 27.46 0.37
CA LYS A 466 -12.00 26.00 0.55
C LYS A 466 -12.07 25.33 -0.82
N LYS A 467 -11.10 24.48 -1.10
CA LYS A 467 -11.00 23.63 -2.29
C LYS A 467 -10.92 22.16 -1.89
N SER A 468 -11.06 21.29 -2.86
CA SER A 468 -10.87 19.85 -2.65
C SER A 468 -10.28 19.21 -3.90
N MET A 469 -9.62 18.06 -3.68
CA MET A 469 -9.11 17.20 -4.73
C MET A 469 -9.38 15.74 -4.41
N LEU A 470 -9.48 14.90 -5.42
CA LEU A 470 -9.44 13.46 -5.26
C LEU A 470 -8.00 12.97 -5.36
N LEU A 471 -7.63 12.10 -4.43
CA LEU A 471 -6.33 11.46 -4.34
C LEU A 471 -6.51 9.96 -4.55
N PHE A 472 -5.73 9.38 -5.45
CA PHE A 472 -5.79 7.95 -5.76
C PHE A 472 -4.39 7.33 -5.69
N VAL A 473 -4.25 6.24 -4.94
CA VAL A 473 -2.99 5.48 -4.83
C VAL A 473 -3.19 4.05 -5.24
N ASN A 474 -2.36 3.60 -6.16
CA ASN A 474 -2.28 2.19 -6.56
C ASN A 474 -0.93 1.86 -7.21
N PRO A 475 -0.61 0.58 -7.44
CA PRO A 475 0.43 0.19 -8.38
C PRO A 475 0.11 0.70 -9.78
N ASN A 476 0.94 1.60 -10.32
CA ASN A 476 0.76 2.17 -11.65
C ASN A 476 1.31 1.24 -12.74
N ASN A 477 0.70 0.09 -12.89
CA ASN A 477 1.09 -0.95 -13.82
C ASN A 477 -0.15 -1.76 -14.27
N TYR A 478 -0.05 -2.41 -15.43
CA TYR A 478 -1.12 -3.24 -16.00
C TYR A 478 -1.14 -4.68 -15.45
N GLY A 479 -0.02 -5.22 -14.97
CA GLY A 479 0.09 -6.63 -14.62
C GLY A 479 0.93 -6.94 -13.38
N THR A 480 1.75 -6.01 -12.91
CA THR A 480 2.60 -6.18 -11.72
C THR A 480 2.28 -5.14 -10.66
N ARG A 481 2.45 -5.52 -9.39
CA ARG A 481 2.19 -4.62 -8.26
C ARG A 481 3.48 -3.89 -7.87
N ASP A 482 3.89 -2.98 -8.74
CA ASP A 482 5.03 -2.09 -8.58
C ASP A 482 4.66 -0.66 -8.97
N ASN A 483 5.58 0.28 -8.83
CA ASN A 483 5.37 1.69 -9.14
C ASN A 483 4.19 2.30 -8.36
N LEU A 484 4.17 2.13 -7.04
CA LEU A 484 3.14 2.77 -6.20
C LEU A 484 3.18 4.29 -6.39
N THR A 485 2.08 4.81 -6.90
CA THR A 485 1.97 6.20 -7.36
C THR A 485 0.73 6.86 -6.79
N LEU A 486 0.90 8.05 -6.22
CA LEU A 486 -0.20 8.97 -5.93
C LEU A 486 -0.59 9.70 -7.21
N LYS A 487 -1.88 9.71 -7.52
CA LYS A 487 -2.49 10.45 -8.64
C LYS A 487 -3.51 11.43 -8.09
N VAL A 488 -3.69 12.54 -8.78
CA VAL A 488 -4.51 13.66 -8.31
C VAL A 488 -5.52 14.04 -9.37
N SER A 489 -6.73 14.38 -8.93
CA SER A 489 -7.78 14.96 -9.76
C SER A 489 -8.38 16.19 -9.06
N PHE A 490 -8.53 17.29 -9.78
CA PHE A 490 -9.11 18.53 -9.30
C PHE A 490 -10.56 18.77 -9.79
N ASP A 491 -11.11 17.82 -10.51
CA ASP A 491 -12.39 17.88 -11.21
C ASP A 491 -13.29 16.65 -10.94
N ASP A 492 -13.27 16.20 -9.67
CA ASP A 492 -14.06 15.06 -9.19
C ASP A 492 -13.85 13.77 -10.02
N GLY A 493 -12.60 13.53 -10.46
CA GLY A 493 -12.19 12.29 -11.13
C GLY A 493 -12.40 12.30 -12.64
N MET A 494 -12.75 13.42 -13.25
CA MET A 494 -12.88 13.54 -14.71
C MET A 494 -11.53 13.50 -15.42
N THR A 495 -10.50 14.10 -14.82
CA THR A 495 -9.11 14.04 -15.31
C THR A 495 -8.14 13.71 -14.19
N TRP A 496 -7.00 13.11 -14.56
CA TRP A 496 -5.91 12.71 -13.68
C TRP A 496 -4.57 13.10 -14.32
N PRO A 497 -4.19 14.39 -14.30
CA PRO A 497 -3.01 14.90 -15.00
C PRO A 497 -1.71 14.29 -14.48
N GLU A 498 -0.86 13.78 -15.39
CA GLU A 498 0.37 13.06 -15.01
C GLU A 498 1.42 13.96 -14.35
N GLU A 499 1.39 15.28 -14.61
CA GLU A 499 2.27 16.26 -13.97
C GLU A 499 2.10 16.35 -12.46
N HIS A 500 0.95 15.92 -11.93
CA HIS A 500 0.67 15.84 -10.50
C HIS A 500 0.84 14.43 -9.91
N TRP A 501 1.38 13.48 -10.69
CA TRP A 501 1.62 12.14 -10.17
C TRP A 501 2.92 12.08 -9.37
N ILE A 502 2.88 11.41 -8.23
CA ILE A 502 4.03 11.22 -7.34
C ILE A 502 4.30 9.72 -7.19
N LEU A 503 5.31 9.22 -7.90
CA LEU A 503 5.88 7.90 -7.65
C LEU A 503 6.62 7.95 -6.30
N PHE A 504 6.33 7.01 -5.39
CA PHE A 504 6.96 6.99 -4.07
C PHE A 504 7.56 5.63 -3.68
N ASP A 505 7.14 4.52 -4.30
CA ASP A 505 7.77 3.20 -4.12
C ASP A 505 7.78 2.45 -5.47
N GLN A 506 8.97 2.40 -6.09
CA GLN A 506 9.15 1.89 -7.44
C GLN A 506 9.11 0.37 -7.52
N TYR A 507 9.54 -0.32 -6.45
CA TYR A 507 9.71 -1.76 -6.52
C TYR A 507 8.42 -2.53 -6.23
N ARG A 508 8.44 -3.81 -6.63
CA ARG A 508 7.33 -4.72 -6.43
C ARG A 508 7.03 -4.92 -4.95
N SER A 509 5.76 -4.82 -4.60
CA SER A 509 5.20 -5.10 -3.28
C SER A 509 3.93 -5.94 -3.40
N THR A 510 3.15 -6.06 -2.34
CA THR A 510 1.81 -6.65 -2.39
C THR A 510 0.73 -5.65 -2.82
N GLY A 511 1.03 -4.33 -2.75
CA GLY A 511 0.40 -3.28 -3.53
C GLY A 511 -0.81 -2.58 -2.90
N TYR A 512 -1.27 -2.98 -1.72
CA TYR A 512 -2.40 -2.33 -1.04
C TYR A 512 -1.96 -1.04 -0.36
N SER A 513 -2.88 -0.08 -0.29
CA SER A 513 -2.63 1.24 0.30
C SER A 513 -3.89 1.86 0.87
N CYS A 514 -3.74 2.79 1.80
CA CYS A 514 -4.82 3.62 2.31
C CYS A 514 -4.31 5.04 2.55
N ILE A 515 -5.10 6.05 2.12
CA ILE A 515 -4.80 7.49 2.23
C ILE A 515 -5.71 8.11 3.28
N THR A 516 -5.18 9.03 4.08
CA THR A 516 -6.01 9.94 4.90
C THR A 516 -5.45 11.36 4.87
N SER A 517 -6.29 12.36 5.09
CA SER A 517 -5.83 13.72 5.40
C SER A 517 -5.27 13.73 6.83
N ILE A 518 -4.03 14.14 7.01
CA ILE A 518 -3.45 14.38 8.35
C ILE A 518 -3.99 15.71 8.87
N ASP A 519 -3.93 16.72 8.04
CA ASP A 519 -4.48 18.07 8.22
C ASP A 519 -4.75 18.68 6.82
N GLU A 520 -5.17 19.94 6.75
CA GLU A 520 -5.44 20.64 5.49
C GLU A 520 -4.21 20.80 4.58
N ASN A 521 -2.99 20.70 5.13
CA ASN A 521 -1.71 20.91 4.45
C ASN A 521 -0.96 19.64 4.13
N SER A 522 -1.46 18.46 4.56
CA SER A 522 -0.74 17.22 4.39
C SER A 522 -1.63 15.98 4.42
N ILE A 523 -1.19 14.96 3.70
CA ILE A 523 -1.80 13.63 3.67
C ILE A 523 -0.82 12.57 4.19
N GLY A 524 -1.39 11.49 4.72
CA GLY A 524 -0.68 10.27 5.09
C GLY A 524 -1.06 9.11 4.18
N ILE A 525 -0.09 8.28 3.83
CA ILE A 525 -0.30 7.05 3.08
C ILE A 525 0.32 5.90 3.86
N LEU A 526 -0.51 4.95 4.30
CA LEU A 526 -0.09 3.66 4.82
C LEU A 526 -0.19 2.64 3.69
N TYR A 527 0.87 1.87 3.44
CA TYR A 527 0.88 0.97 2.30
C TYR A 527 1.79 -0.23 2.50
N GLU A 528 1.52 -1.30 1.76
CA GLU A 528 2.38 -2.47 1.66
C GLU A 528 3.61 -2.11 0.83
N SER A 529 4.75 -2.00 1.51
CA SER A 529 5.96 -1.44 0.92
C SER A 529 6.85 -2.51 0.29
N SER A 530 7.69 -2.09 -0.63
CA SER A 530 8.80 -2.91 -1.13
C SER A 530 9.91 -3.10 -0.09
N GLN A 531 9.90 -2.31 0.99
CA GLN A 531 10.98 -2.23 1.99
C GLN A 531 10.59 -2.76 3.38
N SER A 532 9.30 -2.91 3.66
CA SER A 532 8.74 -3.40 4.92
C SER A 532 7.34 -3.99 4.65
N ASP A 533 6.74 -4.69 5.60
CA ASP A 533 5.37 -5.17 5.45
C ASP A 533 4.41 -3.98 5.28
N LEU A 534 4.49 -3.00 6.19
CA LEU A 534 3.74 -1.75 6.08
C LEU A 534 4.66 -0.55 6.31
N ALA A 535 4.61 0.42 5.41
CA ALA A 535 5.27 1.71 5.55
C ALA A 535 4.26 2.85 5.58
N PHE A 536 4.62 3.90 6.30
CA PHE A 536 3.88 5.17 6.32
C PHE A 536 4.76 6.27 5.73
N ILE A 537 4.17 7.08 4.85
CA ILE A 537 4.77 8.31 4.34
C ILE A 537 3.81 9.47 4.48
N LYS A 538 4.37 10.66 4.66
CA LYS A 538 3.67 11.95 4.61
C LYS A 538 3.99 12.64 3.30
N ILE A 539 2.97 13.27 2.68
CA ILE A 539 3.12 14.12 1.50
C ILE A 539 2.47 15.46 1.80
N ASN A 540 3.21 16.54 1.61
CA ASN A 540 2.71 17.88 1.83
C ASN A 540 1.94 18.40 0.60
N LEU A 541 0.92 19.20 0.84
CA LEU A 541 0.06 19.81 -0.19
C LEU A 541 0.89 20.54 -1.27
N ILE A 542 1.92 21.27 -0.85
CA ILE A 542 2.81 21.99 -1.78
C ILE A 542 3.55 21.08 -2.76
N GLU A 543 3.74 19.80 -2.44
CA GLU A 543 4.33 18.83 -3.36
C GLU A 543 3.31 18.34 -4.41
N ILE A 544 2.04 18.33 -4.04
CA ILE A 544 0.92 17.90 -4.88
C ILE A 544 0.53 18.99 -5.87
N LEU A 545 0.57 20.26 -5.43
CA LEU A 545 0.15 21.42 -6.23
C LEU A 545 1.24 21.96 -7.19
N LYS A 546 2.48 21.44 -7.09
CA LYS A 546 3.57 21.80 -8.02
C LYS A 546 3.36 21.15 -9.39
#